data_5f2ddb291c4d1024ebd5fb00eacbc598
#
_entry.id   5f2ddb291c4d1024ebd5fb00eacbc598
#
_cell.length_a   1.000
_cell.length_b   1.000
_cell.length_c   1.000
_cell.angle_alpha   90.00
_cell.angle_beta   90.00
_cell.angle_gamma   90.00
#
_symmetry.space_group_name_H-M   'P 1'
#
loop_
_entity.id
_entity.type
_entity.pdbx_description
1 polymer ?
#
loop_
_entity_poly.entity_id
_entity_poly.type
_entity_poly.pdbx_seq_one_letter_code
_entity_poly.pdbx_strand_id
1 'polypeptide(L)'
;MKRNLLTLTFIIFLFLGHAQPSYQAPKLSKPDSWSLVLVPDPQTYMRFERNQGIFNLMSSWIAENIDPLNIQMVLCTGDLVEQNDLFNPKGQEGNVSSRLQWQQISSAFGKLDHKVPYFLATGNHDYGFKSAEYRSTHYDQYFPVEKNSLNQRVLREIGPSLNGQSSSVNALYEVKTATATSTLVLVLEFAPRDTVLAWAKALLNNPKYVEHPVILLTHVFLNSQSKPGPQENYAIKDANYGAAVMEKLVLPSKNIRLVFSGHIGSPDDFNGHLGF
;
A
#
# COMPACT_ATOMS: atom_id res chain seq x y z
N MET A 1 -27.17 37.72 69.69
CA MET A 1 -26.11 37.11 68.86
C MET A 1 -26.65 35.85 68.19
N LYS A 2 -27.02 35.89 66.92
CA LYS A 2 -27.52 34.72 66.15
C LYS A 2 -26.33 34.13 65.42
N ARG A 3 -25.93 32.88 65.71
CA ARG A 3 -24.89 32.13 64.98
C ARG A 3 -25.54 31.50 63.76
N ASN A 4 -25.17 31.98 62.55
CA ASN A 4 -25.54 31.35 61.31
C ASN A 4 -24.67 30.10 61.11
N LEU A 5 -25.29 28.93 61.05
CA LEU A 5 -24.69 27.66 60.72
C LEU A 5 -24.69 27.53 59.20
N LEU A 6 -23.49 27.65 58.62
CA LEU A 6 -23.32 27.47 57.19
C LEU A 6 -23.23 25.96 56.90
N THR A 7 -24.28 25.40 56.32
CA THR A 7 -24.30 24.00 55.90
C THR A 7 -23.61 23.91 54.51
N LEU A 8 -22.41 23.35 54.47
CA LEU A 8 -21.65 23.10 53.26
C LEU A 8 -22.16 21.78 52.66
N THR A 9 -22.95 21.87 51.58
CA THR A 9 -23.40 20.69 50.84
C THR A 9 -22.36 20.28 49.84
N PHE A 10 -21.64 19.17 50.10
CA PHE A 10 -20.73 18.56 49.15
C PHE A 10 -21.52 17.81 48.09
N ILE A 11 -21.60 18.36 46.87
CA ILE A 11 -22.11 17.64 45.70
C ILE A 11 -21.02 16.74 45.21
N ILE A 12 -21.07 15.43 45.49
CA ILE A 12 -20.22 14.41 44.91
C ILE A 12 -20.74 14.16 43.47
N PHE A 13 -20.13 14.74 42.49
CA PHE A 13 -20.30 14.31 41.10
C PHE A 13 -19.69 12.92 40.95
N LEU A 14 -20.49 11.89 40.98
CA LEU A 14 -20.13 10.57 40.46
C LEU A 14 -19.96 10.70 38.96
N PHE A 15 -18.73 10.90 38.51
CA PHE A 15 -18.37 10.63 37.15
C PHE A 15 -18.57 9.13 36.92
N LEU A 16 -19.68 8.76 36.32
CA LEU A 16 -19.84 7.49 35.66
C LEU A 16 -18.88 7.53 34.46
N GLY A 17 -17.63 7.17 34.72
CA GLY A 17 -16.66 6.93 33.69
C GLY A 17 -17.24 5.83 32.79
N HIS A 18 -17.67 6.18 31.60
CA HIS A 18 -17.90 5.20 30.56
C HIS A 18 -16.53 4.54 30.35
N ALA A 19 -16.36 3.34 30.89
CA ALA A 19 -15.19 2.54 30.60
C ALA A 19 -15.13 2.42 29.07
N GLN A 20 -14.11 3.02 28.48
CA GLN A 20 -13.87 2.77 27.05
C GLN A 20 -13.81 1.25 26.87
N PRO A 21 -14.46 0.69 25.82
CA PRO A 21 -14.37 -0.73 25.60
C PRO A 21 -12.90 -1.13 25.60
N SER A 22 -12.55 -2.09 26.45
CA SER A 22 -11.16 -2.57 26.55
C SER A 22 -10.73 -3.00 25.16
N TYR A 23 -9.55 -2.54 24.71
CA TYR A 23 -8.97 -2.99 23.46
C TYR A 23 -8.95 -4.52 23.43
N GLN A 24 -9.64 -5.09 22.45
CA GLN A 24 -9.57 -6.51 22.17
C GLN A 24 -8.60 -6.71 21.03
N ALA A 25 -7.52 -7.43 21.29
CA ALA A 25 -6.56 -7.79 20.26
C ALA A 25 -7.29 -8.57 19.13
N PRO A 26 -7.04 -8.24 17.86
CA PRO A 26 -7.63 -8.98 16.75
C PRO A 26 -7.19 -10.44 16.82
N LYS A 27 -8.05 -11.35 16.34
CA LYS A 27 -7.80 -12.80 16.36
C LYS A 27 -8.08 -13.39 14.99
N LEU A 28 -7.37 -14.43 14.65
CA LEU A 28 -7.67 -15.23 13.46
C LEU A 28 -9.08 -15.81 13.57
N SER A 29 -9.80 -15.86 12.45
CA SER A 29 -11.14 -16.47 12.37
C SER A 29 -11.10 -17.98 12.64
N LYS A 30 -10.01 -18.64 12.27
CA LYS A 30 -9.68 -20.04 12.53
C LYS A 30 -8.19 -20.18 12.83
N PRO A 31 -7.77 -21.18 13.62
CA PRO A 31 -6.36 -21.36 13.99
C PRO A 31 -5.40 -21.58 12.81
N ASP A 32 -5.88 -22.14 11.71
CA ASP A 32 -5.15 -22.42 10.47
C ASP A 32 -5.23 -21.31 9.42
N SER A 33 -5.95 -20.22 9.74
CA SER A 33 -6.04 -19.06 8.86
C SER A 33 -4.74 -18.27 8.83
N TRP A 34 -4.54 -17.52 7.78
CA TRP A 34 -3.46 -16.54 7.64
C TRP A 34 -4.03 -15.19 7.21
N SER A 35 -3.26 -14.14 7.39
CA SER A 35 -3.66 -12.78 7.08
C SER A 35 -2.75 -12.15 6.04
N LEU A 36 -3.34 -11.30 5.23
CA LEU A 36 -2.69 -10.34 4.36
C LEU A 36 -3.07 -8.95 4.86
N VAL A 37 -2.11 -8.04 5.00
CA VAL A 37 -2.39 -6.64 5.34
C VAL A 37 -2.33 -5.82 4.06
N LEU A 38 -3.38 -5.07 3.78
CA LEU A 38 -3.42 -4.09 2.70
C LEU A 38 -3.31 -2.68 3.27
N VAL A 39 -2.30 -1.94 2.82
CA VAL A 39 -2.04 -0.54 3.18
C VAL A 39 -2.38 0.32 1.97
N PRO A 40 -3.48 1.08 1.98
CA PRO A 40 -3.82 1.96 0.89
C PRO A 40 -3.11 3.31 1.01
N ASP A 41 -2.61 3.82 -0.09
CA ASP A 41 -2.23 5.18 -0.44
C ASP A 41 -1.75 6.08 0.73
N PRO A 42 -0.54 5.83 1.30
CA PRO A 42 -0.11 6.50 2.52
C PRO A 42 0.35 7.96 2.36
N GLN A 43 0.32 8.53 1.14
CA GLN A 43 0.88 9.85 0.83
C GLN A 43 0.38 10.97 1.75
N THR A 44 -0.90 10.96 2.14
CA THR A 44 -1.47 12.01 2.99
C THR A 44 -0.90 12.02 4.42
N TYR A 45 -0.38 10.88 4.90
CA TYR A 45 0.35 10.81 6.15
C TYR A 45 1.75 11.40 6.02
N MET A 46 2.36 11.33 4.84
CA MET A 46 3.75 11.75 4.61
C MET A 46 3.87 13.26 4.38
N ARG A 47 2.89 13.90 3.72
CA ARG A 47 2.96 15.31 3.32
C ARG A 47 2.95 16.31 4.47
N PHE A 48 2.40 15.95 5.65
CA PHE A 48 2.42 16.79 6.83
C PHE A 48 3.16 16.10 7.99
N GLU A 49 4.15 16.77 8.56
CA GLU A 49 4.95 16.27 9.69
C GLU A 49 4.08 15.75 10.84
N ARG A 50 3.01 16.49 11.18
CA ARG A 50 2.05 16.13 12.24
C ARG A 50 1.35 14.78 12.04
N ASN A 51 1.26 14.28 10.79
CA ASN A 51 0.53 13.06 10.45
C ASN A 51 1.45 11.83 10.40
N GLN A 52 2.76 12.01 10.25
CA GLN A 52 3.72 10.91 10.06
C GLN A 52 3.72 9.92 11.22
N GLY A 53 3.46 10.41 12.45
CA GLY A 53 3.31 9.56 13.63
C GLY A 53 2.20 8.52 13.51
N ILE A 54 1.11 8.83 12.78
CA ILE A 54 -0.01 7.92 12.57
C ILE A 54 0.44 6.70 11.76
N PHE A 55 1.13 6.93 10.63
CA PHE A 55 1.62 5.83 9.80
C PHE A 55 2.70 5.01 10.52
N ASN A 56 3.53 5.65 11.34
CA ASN A 56 4.49 4.97 12.20
C ASN A 56 3.80 4.03 13.22
N LEU A 57 2.67 4.43 13.79
CA LEU A 57 1.86 3.58 14.66
C LEU A 57 1.26 2.39 13.90
N MET A 58 0.72 2.64 12.69
CA MET A 58 0.21 1.56 11.83
C MET A 58 1.29 0.52 11.53
N SER A 59 2.48 0.95 11.14
CA SER A 59 3.61 0.05 10.86
C SER A 59 4.06 -0.72 12.11
N SER A 60 4.06 -0.07 13.29
CA SER A 60 4.36 -0.74 14.56
C SER A 60 3.30 -1.78 14.90
N TRP A 61 2.02 -1.44 14.75
CA TRP A 61 0.92 -2.36 14.99
C TRP A 61 1.02 -3.60 14.08
N ILE A 62 1.34 -3.42 12.79
CA ILE A 62 1.56 -4.54 11.87
C ILE A 62 2.69 -5.42 12.40
N ALA A 63 3.85 -4.81 12.75
CA ALA A 63 5.01 -5.54 13.23
C ALA A 63 4.74 -6.35 14.51
N GLU A 64 3.90 -5.84 15.42
CA GLU A 64 3.51 -6.49 16.68
C GLU A 64 2.49 -7.62 16.48
N ASN A 65 1.74 -7.58 15.37
CA ASN A 65 0.68 -8.54 15.08
C ASN A 65 1.04 -9.59 14.01
N ILE A 66 2.30 -9.65 13.58
CA ILE A 66 2.74 -10.64 12.57
C ILE A 66 2.42 -12.05 13.05
N ASP A 67 2.89 -12.45 14.23
CA ASP A 67 2.66 -13.77 14.77
C ASP A 67 1.21 -13.98 15.24
N PRO A 68 0.59 -13.08 16.04
CA PRO A 68 -0.79 -13.27 16.50
C PRO A 68 -1.82 -13.42 15.39
N LEU A 69 -1.60 -12.75 14.25
CA LEU A 69 -2.50 -12.80 13.10
C LEU A 69 -1.95 -13.63 11.94
N ASN A 70 -0.84 -14.33 12.13
CA ASN A 70 -0.20 -15.12 11.07
C ASN A 70 -0.10 -14.31 9.76
N ILE A 71 0.45 -13.06 9.85
CA ILE A 71 0.56 -12.18 8.69
C ILE A 71 1.66 -12.72 7.77
N GLN A 72 1.28 -13.15 6.57
CA GLN A 72 2.20 -13.75 5.61
C GLN A 72 2.79 -12.73 4.64
N MET A 73 2.12 -11.60 4.42
CA MET A 73 2.58 -10.51 3.56
C MET A 73 1.86 -9.20 3.85
N VAL A 74 2.51 -8.09 3.50
CA VAL A 74 1.93 -6.76 3.51
C VAL A 74 1.97 -6.21 2.08
N LEU A 75 0.86 -5.67 1.60
CA LEU A 75 0.74 -5.04 0.28
C LEU A 75 0.48 -3.55 0.47
N CYS A 76 1.08 -2.71 -0.38
CA CYS A 76 0.76 -1.28 -0.44
C CYS A 76 0.39 -0.90 -1.88
N THR A 77 -0.72 -0.20 -2.03
CA THR A 77 -1.32 0.10 -3.34
C THR A 77 -0.65 1.25 -4.10
N GLY A 78 0.40 1.85 -3.54
CA GLY A 78 1.11 2.97 -4.17
C GLY A 78 0.82 4.30 -3.50
N ASP A 79 1.19 5.40 -4.15
CA ASP A 79 1.14 6.75 -3.60
C ASP A 79 1.85 6.80 -2.23
N LEU A 80 3.11 6.37 -2.24
CA LEU A 80 3.94 6.28 -1.05
C LEU A 80 4.27 7.66 -0.48
N VAL A 81 4.40 8.65 -1.37
CA VAL A 81 4.65 10.07 -1.06
C VAL A 81 3.62 10.95 -1.76
N GLU A 82 3.42 12.17 -1.26
CA GLU A 82 2.49 13.13 -1.88
C GLU A 82 3.07 13.77 -3.13
N GLN A 83 4.39 13.96 -3.20
CA GLN A 83 5.09 14.44 -4.39
C GLN A 83 6.46 13.75 -4.47
N ASN A 84 6.81 13.31 -5.68
CA ASN A 84 8.07 12.59 -5.86
C ASN A 84 9.31 13.48 -5.71
N ASP A 85 9.31 14.72 -6.22
CA ASP A 85 10.51 15.56 -6.32
C ASP A 85 10.29 17.05 -5.98
N LEU A 86 9.33 17.37 -5.12
CA LEU A 86 9.06 18.73 -4.68
C LEU A 86 9.91 19.10 -3.45
N PHE A 87 10.89 19.97 -3.63
CA PHE A 87 11.81 20.36 -2.56
C PHE A 87 11.16 21.23 -1.46
N ASN A 88 10.27 22.15 -1.83
CA ASN A 88 9.74 23.15 -0.90
C ASN A 88 8.21 23.29 -1.03
N PRO A 89 7.45 22.28 -0.52
CA PRO A 89 6.00 22.29 -0.58
C PRO A 89 5.40 23.43 0.25
N LYS A 90 4.23 23.93 -0.15
CA LYS A 90 3.51 25.02 0.55
C LYS A 90 2.01 24.77 0.54
N GLY A 91 1.34 25.22 1.61
CA GLY A 91 -0.11 25.18 1.71
C GLY A 91 -0.67 23.75 1.61
N GLN A 92 -1.49 23.48 0.64
CA GLN A 92 -2.11 22.16 0.44
C GLN A 92 -1.09 21.07 0.01
N GLU A 93 0.06 21.45 -0.52
CA GLU A 93 1.12 20.51 -0.88
C GLU A 93 1.81 19.92 0.36
N GLY A 94 1.56 20.49 1.54
CA GLY A 94 2.13 20.00 2.80
C GLY A 94 3.24 20.92 3.33
N ASN A 95 3.99 20.41 4.31
CA ASN A 95 5.15 21.09 4.92
C ASN A 95 6.39 20.19 5.01
N VAL A 96 6.37 19.04 4.33
CA VAL A 96 7.48 18.07 4.32
C VAL A 96 7.99 17.91 2.89
N SER A 97 9.28 18.17 2.65
CA SER A 97 9.89 17.99 1.32
C SER A 97 9.80 16.53 0.86
N SER A 98 9.74 16.30 -0.45
CA SER A 98 9.67 14.95 -1.04
C SER A 98 10.77 14.02 -0.51
N ARG A 99 12.01 14.52 -0.39
CA ARG A 99 13.11 13.75 0.19
C ARG A 99 12.79 13.23 1.59
N LEU A 100 12.24 14.08 2.45
CA LEU A 100 11.86 13.70 3.82
C LEU A 100 10.65 12.77 3.82
N GLN A 101 9.68 12.96 2.92
CA GLN A 101 8.55 12.04 2.76
C GLN A 101 9.05 10.63 2.40
N TRP A 102 9.93 10.50 1.40
CA TRP A 102 10.55 9.24 1.03
C TRP A 102 11.33 8.59 2.18
N GLN A 103 12.10 9.37 2.93
CA GLN A 103 12.82 8.87 4.10
C GLN A 103 11.87 8.34 5.18
N GLN A 104 10.79 9.06 5.46
CA GLN A 104 9.82 8.68 6.49
C GLN A 104 9.04 7.43 6.12
N ILE A 105 8.54 7.33 4.89
CA ILE A 105 7.82 6.13 4.45
C ILE A 105 8.73 4.91 4.43
N SER A 106 9.98 5.06 3.97
CA SER A 106 10.96 3.98 3.99
C SER A 106 11.33 3.55 5.42
N SER A 107 11.47 4.49 6.34
CA SER A 107 11.72 4.21 7.76
C SER A 107 10.54 3.48 8.41
N ALA A 108 9.31 3.89 8.09
CA ALA A 108 8.11 3.27 8.63
C ALA A 108 7.96 1.81 8.16
N PHE A 109 8.14 1.52 6.87
CA PHE A 109 8.19 0.14 6.36
C PHE A 109 9.41 -0.63 6.87
N GLY A 110 10.50 0.05 7.19
CA GLY A 110 11.69 -0.54 7.80
C GLY A 110 11.44 -1.28 9.12
N LYS A 111 10.35 -0.97 9.84
CA LYS A 111 9.92 -1.74 11.02
C LYS A 111 9.50 -3.17 10.69
N LEU A 112 9.17 -3.43 9.44
CA LEU A 112 8.77 -4.73 8.89
C LEU A 112 9.96 -5.49 8.26
N ASP A 113 11.10 -4.83 8.05
CA ASP A 113 12.29 -5.44 7.45
C ASP A 113 12.69 -6.68 8.25
N HIS A 114 12.96 -7.77 7.53
CA HIS A 114 13.37 -9.07 8.07
C HIS A 114 12.32 -9.79 8.96
N LYS A 115 11.10 -9.23 9.06
CA LYS A 115 10.00 -9.81 9.86
C LYS A 115 8.87 -10.37 8.99
N VAL A 116 8.50 -9.66 7.94
CA VAL A 116 7.47 -10.06 6.98
C VAL A 116 7.81 -9.51 5.61
N PRO A 117 7.55 -10.22 4.51
CA PRO A 117 7.68 -9.66 3.18
C PRO A 117 6.60 -8.57 2.96
N TYR A 118 6.99 -7.48 2.30
CA TYR A 118 6.05 -6.45 1.89
C TYR A 118 6.31 -6.04 0.45
N PHE A 119 5.24 -5.79 -0.30
CA PHE A 119 5.30 -5.46 -1.71
C PHE A 119 4.57 -4.16 -1.95
N LEU A 120 5.24 -3.23 -2.64
CA LEU A 120 4.76 -1.87 -2.81
C LEU A 120 4.57 -1.59 -4.31
N ALA A 121 3.34 -1.31 -4.72
CA ALA A 121 3.12 -0.66 -6.00
C ALA A 121 3.59 0.79 -5.93
N THR A 122 3.80 1.41 -7.06
CA THR A 122 4.00 2.86 -7.18
C THR A 122 2.73 3.50 -7.72
N GLY A 123 2.35 4.66 -7.17
CA GLY A 123 1.22 5.46 -7.64
C GLY A 123 1.64 6.67 -8.47
N ASN A 124 0.68 7.48 -8.90
CA ASN A 124 0.96 8.68 -9.70
C ASN A 124 1.81 9.71 -8.94
N HIS A 125 1.62 9.83 -7.63
CA HIS A 125 2.38 10.76 -6.78
C HIS A 125 3.84 10.33 -6.58
N ASP A 126 4.18 9.06 -6.87
CA ASP A 126 5.53 8.53 -6.78
C ASP A 126 6.38 8.79 -8.05
N TYR A 127 5.81 9.49 -9.06
CA TYR A 127 6.47 9.80 -10.33
C TYR A 127 6.46 11.29 -10.68
N GLY A 128 7.43 11.69 -11.49
CA GLY A 128 7.54 13.04 -12.03
C GLY A 128 8.00 14.04 -10.98
N PHE A 129 7.55 15.27 -11.11
CA PHE A 129 7.82 16.34 -10.14
C PHE A 129 6.81 16.26 -8.98
N LYS A 130 5.51 16.24 -9.30
CA LYS A 130 4.41 16.15 -8.34
C LYS A 130 3.57 14.89 -8.52
N SER A 131 3.10 14.65 -9.75
CA SER A 131 2.10 13.61 -10.01
C SER A 131 2.16 13.15 -11.47
N ALA A 132 3.02 12.21 -11.77
CA ALA A 132 3.13 11.52 -13.05
C ALA A 132 3.30 12.42 -14.29
N GLU A 133 4.06 13.51 -14.17
CA GLU A 133 4.44 14.34 -15.32
C GLU A 133 5.39 13.56 -16.27
N TYR A 134 6.22 12.69 -15.70
CA TYR A 134 7.17 11.82 -16.42
C TYR A 134 7.53 10.59 -15.56
N ARG A 135 8.15 9.57 -16.15
CA ARG A 135 8.42 8.26 -15.49
C ARG A 135 9.70 8.24 -14.64
N SER A 136 10.14 9.32 -14.04
CA SER A 136 11.23 9.29 -13.04
C SER A 136 10.63 9.15 -11.66
N THR A 137 11.21 8.28 -10.85
CA THR A 137 10.84 8.04 -9.45
C THR A 137 12.07 7.88 -8.58
N HIS A 138 11.98 8.27 -7.32
CA HIS A 138 13.01 8.01 -6.31
C HIS A 138 12.82 6.66 -5.60
N TYR A 139 11.86 5.84 -6.02
CA TYR A 139 11.50 4.58 -5.37
C TYR A 139 12.72 3.70 -5.05
N ASP A 140 13.56 3.40 -6.03
CA ASP A 140 14.69 2.48 -5.86
C ASP A 140 15.77 3.00 -4.88
N GLN A 141 15.85 4.32 -4.68
CA GLN A 141 16.76 4.92 -3.70
C GLN A 141 16.34 4.58 -2.26
N TYR A 142 15.04 4.45 -2.01
CA TYR A 142 14.46 4.25 -0.68
C TYR A 142 13.96 2.83 -0.44
N PHE A 143 13.67 2.09 -1.49
CA PHE A 143 13.23 0.70 -1.48
C PHE A 143 14.06 -0.15 -2.45
N PRO A 144 15.40 -0.18 -2.29
CA PRO A 144 16.22 -1.07 -3.08
C PRO A 144 15.81 -2.53 -2.83
N VAL A 145 16.06 -3.40 -3.79
CA VAL A 145 15.68 -4.82 -3.73
C VAL A 145 16.25 -5.51 -2.47
N GLU A 146 17.41 -5.03 -2.00
CA GLU A 146 18.13 -5.58 -0.85
C GLU A 146 17.58 -5.15 0.51
N LYS A 147 16.68 -4.15 0.56
CA LYS A 147 16.21 -3.54 1.81
C LYS A 147 15.60 -4.57 2.77
N ASN A 148 14.78 -5.46 2.26
CA ASN A 148 14.17 -6.53 3.06
C ASN A 148 14.63 -7.90 2.57
N SER A 149 15.38 -8.64 3.38
CA SER A 149 15.88 -9.98 3.03
C SER A 149 14.76 -10.99 2.77
N LEU A 150 13.56 -10.78 3.33
CA LEU A 150 12.42 -11.64 3.05
C LEU A 150 11.85 -11.37 1.66
N ASN A 151 11.84 -10.11 1.20
CA ASN A 151 11.46 -9.79 -0.17
C ASN A 151 12.43 -10.44 -1.17
N GLN A 152 13.74 -10.36 -0.92
CA GLN A 152 14.75 -11.02 -1.76
C GLN A 152 14.54 -12.53 -1.85
N ARG A 153 14.23 -13.18 -0.71
CA ARG A 153 14.01 -14.65 -0.65
C ARG A 153 12.85 -15.10 -1.52
N VAL A 154 11.78 -14.30 -1.58
CA VAL A 154 10.55 -14.63 -2.33
C VAL A 154 10.52 -14.02 -3.73
N LEU A 155 11.45 -13.14 -4.08
CA LEU A 155 11.58 -12.56 -5.42
C LEU A 155 11.90 -13.66 -6.44
N ARG A 156 11.18 -13.65 -7.57
CA ARG A 156 11.37 -14.62 -8.66
C ARG A 156 11.82 -13.96 -9.94
N GLU A 157 11.21 -12.86 -10.31
CA GLU A 157 11.50 -12.18 -11.57
C GLU A 157 11.42 -10.67 -11.38
N ILE A 158 12.28 -9.94 -12.06
CA ILE A 158 12.24 -8.48 -12.17
C ILE A 158 11.86 -8.14 -13.60
N GLY A 159 10.88 -7.24 -13.73
CA GLY A 159 10.37 -6.79 -15.01
C GLY A 159 11.21 -5.71 -15.68
N PRO A 160 10.80 -5.26 -16.87
CA PRO A 160 11.48 -4.21 -17.60
C PRO A 160 11.55 -2.91 -16.81
N SER A 161 12.75 -2.36 -16.67
CA SER A 161 12.98 -1.01 -16.13
C SER A 161 13.24 0.00 -17.26
N LEU A 162 13.21 1.29 -16.95
CA LEU A 162 13.42 2.35 -17.95
C LEU A 162 14.89 2.50 -18.36
N ASN A 163 15.79 2.25 -17.43
CA ASN A 163 17.24 2.53 -17.57
C ASN A 163 18.11 1.27 -17.47
N GLY A 164 17.49 0.09 -17.55
CA GLY A 164 18.19 -1.20 -17.46
C GLY A 164 18.70 -1.55 -16.05
N GLN A 165 18.43 -0.72 -15.05
CA GLN A 165 18.76 -1.02 -13.65
C GLN A 165 17.74 -1.97 -13.03
N SER A 166 18.19 -2.78 -12.08
CA SER A 166 17.31 -3.64 -11.30
C SER A 166 16.37 -2.79 -10.43
N SER A 167 15.07 -2.97 -10.59
CA SER A 167 14.04 -2.23 -9.86
C SER A 167 12.87 -3.14 -9.53
N SER A 168 12.37 -3.07 -8.31
CA SER A 168 11.22 -3.87 -7.89
C SER A 168 9.86 -3.21 -8.18
N VAL A 169 9.81 -2.10 -8.92
CA VAL A 169 8.55 -1.48 -9.36
C VAL A 169 7.73 -2.39 -10.28
N ASN A 170 8.40 -3.31 -10.99
CA ASN A 170 7.80 -4.38 -11.74
C ASN A 170 8.46 -5.69 -11.33
N ALA A 171 7.78 -6.51 -10.53
CA ALA A 171 8.38 -7.71 -9.97
C ALA A 171 7.35 -8.81 -9.71
N LEU A 172 7.80 -10.06 -9.79
CA LEU A 172 7.04 -11.23 -9.38
C LEU A 172 7.65 -11.83 -8.12
N TYR A 173 6.82 -12.04 -7.13
CA TYR A 173 7.18 -12.70 -5.89
C TYR A 173 6.38 -13.99 -5.72
N GLU A 174 6.97 -15.00 -5.07
CA GLU A 174 6.30 -16.26 -4.73
C GLU A 174 6.29 -16.45 -3.22
N VAL A 175 5.12 -16.33 -2.62
CA VAL A 175 4.91 -16.45 -1.17
C VAL A 175 4.29 -17.82 -0.87
N LYS A 176 4.95 -18.60 -0.01
CA LYS A 176 4.37 -19.81 0.56
C LYS A 176 3.38 -19.41 1.65
N THR A 177 2.11 -19.61 1.39
CA THR A 177 1.04 -19.45 2.38
C THR A 177 0.72 -20.81 3.03
N ALA A 178 -0.21 -20.84 3.97
CA ALA A 178 -0.67 -22.09 4.58
C ALA A 178 -1.41 -23.04 3.60
N THR A 179 -1.58 -22.62 2.34
CA THR A 179 -2.18 -23.44 1.28
C THR A 179 -1.13 -24.36 0.65
N ALA A 180 -1.59 -25.44 0.01
CA ALA A 180 -0.70 -26.40 -0.66
C ALA A 180 0.08 -25.78 -1.83
N THR A 181 -0.44 -24.73 -2.46
CA THR A 181 0.17 -24.06 -3.61
C THR A 181 0.62 -22.66 -3.20
N SER A 182 1.85 -22.27 -3.56
CA SER A 182 2.35 -20.93 -3.37
C SER A 182 1.48 -19.89 -4.09
N THR A 183 1.32 -18.72 -3.49
CA THR A 183 0.65 -17.57 -4.11
C THR A 183 1.70 -16.66 -4.75
N LEU A 184 1.46 -16.29 -5.99
CA LEU A 184 2.27 -15.27 -6.66
C LEU A 184 1.72 -13.87 -6.39
N VAL A 185 2.61 -12.92 -6.18
CA VAL A 185 2.27 -11.48 -6.14
C VAL A 185 3.01 -10.81 -7.29
N LEU A 186 2.25 -10.32 -8.25
CA LEU A 186 2.76 -9.53 -9.37
C LEU A 186 2.56 -8.06 -9.07
N VAL A 187 3.64 -7.33 -8.90
CA VAL A 187 3.65 -5.88 -8.69
C VAL A 187 3.92 -5.19 -10.01
N LEU A 188 3.12 -4.18 -10.33
CA LEU A 188 3.30 -3.36 -11.53
C LEU A 188 3.41 -1.88 -11.18
N GLU A 189 4.24 -1.18 -11.96
CA GLU A 189 4.38 0.28 -11.92
C GLU A 189 3.06 1.00 -12.14
N PHE A 190 2.96 2.28 -11.74
CA PHE A 190 1.81 3.13 -12.07
C PHE A 190 1.59 3.20 -13.58
N ALA A 191 0.34 2.98 -13.99
CA ALA A 191 -0.07 2.99 -15.40
C ALA A 191 0.95 2.22 -16.27
N PRO A 192 1.08 0.88 -16.11
CA PRO A 192 2.17 0.10 -16.64
C PRO A 192 2.31 0.24 -18.17
N ARG A 193 3.56 0.25 -18.64
CA ARG A 193 3.87 0.33 -20.08
C ARG A 193 3.46 -0.92 -20.83
N ASP A 194 3.28 -0.81 -22.13
CA ASP A 194 2.98 -1.97 -22.99
C ASP A 194 4.05 -3.07 -22.89
N THR A 195 5.32 -2.70 -22.78
CA THR A 195 6.43 -3.65 -22.59
C THR A 195 6.32 -4.40 -21.26
N VAL A 196 5.86 -3.73 -20.21
CA VAL A 196 5.64 -4.33 -18.89
C VAL A 196 4.45 -5.28 -18.90
N LEU A 197 3.34 -4.89 -19.53
CA LEU A 197 2.17 -5.77 -19.69
C LEU A 197 2.47 -7.00 -20.54
N ALA A 198 3.25 -6.85 -21.60
CA ALA A 198 3.69 -7.96 -22.46
C ALA A 198 4.59 -8.95 -21.67
N TRP A 199 5.55 -8.43 -20.88
CA TRP A 199 6.39 -9.22 -19.99
C TRP A 199 5.54 -9.98 -18.96
N ALA A 200 4.67 -9.28 -18.26
CA ALA A 200 3.81 -9.86 -17.23
C ALA A 200 2.92 -10.98 -17.79
N LYS A 201 2.28 -10.74 -18.95
CA LYS A 201 1.47 -11.73 -19.64
C LYS A 201 2.27 -12.99 -20.03
N ALA A 202 3.47 -12.80 -20.63
CA ALA A 202 4.34 -13.92 -21.01
C ALA A 202 4.76 -14.71 -19.79
N LEU A 203 5.10 -14.01 -18.68
CA LEU A 203 5.52 -14.61 -17.43
C LEU A 203 4.40 -15.46 -16.80
N LEU A 204 3.18 -14.93 -16.66
CA LEU A 204 2.07 -15.63 -16.04
C LEU A 204 1.55 -16.82 -16.86
N ASN A 205 1.79 -16.83 -18.16
CA ASN A 205 1.46 -17.97 -19.04
C ASN A 205 2.63 -18.97 -19.19
N ASN A 206 3.77 -18.75 -18.52
CA ASN A 206 4.86 -19.71 -18.50
C ASN A 206 4.44 -20.97 -17.72
N PRO A 207 4.77 -22.20 -18.20
CA PRO A 207 4.48 -23.44 -17.49
C PRO A 207 4.92 -23.47 -16.03
N LYS A 208 5.96 -22.72 -15.67
CA LYS A 208 6.44 -22.58 -14.30
C LYS A 208 5.44 -21.90 -13.36
N TYR A 209 4.61 -21.00 -13.88
CA TYR A 209 3.76 -20.11 -13.06
C TYR A 209 2.26 -20.24 -13.33
N VAL A 210 1.87 -20.84 -14.44
CA VAL A 210 0.48 -20.83 -14.92
C VAL A 210 -0.52 -21.48 -13.96
N GLU A 211 -0.08 -22.45 -13.15
CA GLU A 211 -0.93 -23.14 -12.17
C GLU A 211 -0.98 -22.43 -10.80
N HIS A 212 -0.19 -21.37 -10.59
CA HIS A 212 -0.16 -20.68 -9.32
C HIS A 212 -1.21 -19.56 -9.30
N PRO A 213 -2.00 -19.42 -8.21
CA PRO A 213 -2.88 -18.26 -8.04
C PRO A 213 -2.04 -16.97 -7.93
N VAL A 214 -2.48 -15.93 -8.62
CA VAL A 214 -1.80 -14.64 -8.69
C VAL A 214 -2.65 -13.56 -8.06
N ILE A 215 -2.01 -12.75 -7.21
CA ILE A 215 -2.48 -11.45 -6.76
C ILE A 215 -1.78 -10.40 -7.62
N LEU A 216 -2.52 -9.63 -8.38
CA LEU A 216 -2.03 -8.45 -9.07
C LEU A 216 -2.11 -7.25 -8.13
N LEU A 217 -0.98 -6.60 -7.90
CA LEU A 217 -0.87 -5.35 -7.14
C LEU A 217 -0.47 -4.23 -8.09
N THR A 218 -1.32 -3.25 -8.23
CA THR A 218 -1.08 -2.05 -9.05
C THR A 218 -1.76 -0.85 -8.40
N HIS A 219 -1.49 0.37 -8.86
CA HIS A 219 -2.10 1.53 -8.21
C HIS A 219 -3.46 1.89 -8.80
N VAL A 220 -3.56 2.06 -10.11
CA VAL A 220 -4.79 2.48 -10.79
C VAL A 220 -5.42 1.30 -11.53
N PHE A 221 -6.63 0.90 -11.13
CA PHE A 221 -7.36 -0.18 -11.79
C PHE A 221 -8.85 0.08 -11.86
N LEU A 222 -9.53 0.35 -10.73
CA LEU A 222 -10.96 0.64 -10.68
C LEU A 222 -11.22 2.16 -10.75
N ASN A 223 -12.37 2.53 -11.32
CA ASN A 223 -12.94 3.87 -11.20
C ASN A 223 -13.95 3.94 -10.05
N SER A 224 -14.53 5.12 -9.80
CA SER A 224 -15.55 5.35 -8.76
C SER A 224 -16.86 4.57 -8.94
N GLN A 225 -17.04 3.90 -10.08
CA GLN A 225 -18.18 3.02 -10.35
C GLN A 225 -17.84 1.53 -10.17
N SER A 226 -16.71 1.21 -9.55
CA SER A 226 -16.20 -0.15 -9.36
C SER A 226 -15.99 -0.93 -10.67
N LYS A 227 -15.56 -0.23 -11.72
CA LYS A 227 -15.25 -0.82 -13.02
C LYS A 227 -13.80 -0.52 -13.39
N PRO A 228 -13.15 -1.35 -14.22
CA PRO A 228 -11.83 -1.03 -14.75
C PRO A 228 -11.84 0.36 -15.38
N GLY A 229 -10.99 1.25 -14.85
CA GLY A 229 -10.98 2.67 -15.18
C GLY A 229 -10.55 2.93 -16.63
N PRO A 230 -11.13 3.93 -17.29
CA PRO A 230 -10.69 4.34 -18.61
C PRO A 230 -9.33 5.05 -18.54
N GLN A 231 -8.90 5.58 -19.69
CA GLN A 231 -7.72 6.47 -19.77
C GLN A 231 -7.88 7.67 -18.85
N GLU A 232 -6.79 8.02 -18.14
CA GLU A 232 -6.70 9.22 -17.31
C GLU A 232 -5.80 10.29 -17.94
N ASN A 233 -5.90 11.52 -17.45
CA ASN A 233 -5.24 12.66 -18.08
C ASN A 233 -3.92 13.02 -17.40
N TYR A 234 -3.01 12.06 -17.25
CA TYR A 234 -1.62 12.30 -16.84
C TYR A 234 -0.71 12.53 -18.03
N ALA A 235 0.34 13.33 -17.83
CA ALA A 235 1.31 13.62 -18.89
C ALA A 235 2.27 12.45 -19.18
N ILE A 236 2.34 11.47 -18.29
CA ILE A 236 3.15 10.26 -18.41
C ILE A 236 2.87 9.50 -19.71
N LYS A 237 3.92 9.06 -20.38
CA LYS A 237 3.80 8.38 -21.70
C LYS A 237 3.73 6.86 -21.56
N ASP A 238 3.22 6.19 -22.61
CA ASP A 238 3.05 4.74 -22.67
C ASP A 238 2.34 4.20 -21.42
N ALA A 239 1.14 4.71 -21.17
CA ALA A 239 0.37 4.46 -19.96
C ALA A 239 -0.84 3.58 -20.25
N ASN A 240 -0.99 2.49 -19.48
CA ASN A 240 -2.17 1.64 -19.50
C ASN A 240 -2.92 1.75 -18.17
N TYR A 241 -4.17 2.15 -18.23
CA TYR A 241 -5.05 2.24 -17.06
C TYR A 241 -5.94 1.00 -16.94
N GLY A 242 -6.79 0.94 -15.94
CA GLY A 242 -7.54 -0.25 -15.56
C GLY A 242 -8.18 -1.02 -16.69
N ALA A 243 -8.86 -0.34 -17.63
CA ALA A 243 -9.50 -0.98 -18.79
C ALA A 243 -8.48 -1.68 -19.70
N ALA A 244 -7.36 -1.02 -20.00
CA ALA A 244 -6.29 -1.59 -20.83
C ALA A 244 -5.54 -2.72 -20.08
N VAL A 245 -5.32 -2.58 -18.77
CA VAL A 245 -4.72 -3.65 -17.94
C VAL A 245 -5.64 -4.87 -17.89
N MET A 246 -6.96 -4.67 -17.76
CA MET A 246 -7.95 -5.74 -17.81
C MET A 246 -7.87 -6.50 -19.14
N GLU A 247 -7.88 -5.78 -20.26
CA GLU A 247 -7.88 -6.38 -21.61
C GLU A 247 -6.54 -7.07 -21.92
N LYS A 248 -5.42 -6.36 -21.68
CA LYS A 248 -4.10 -6.82 -22.12
C LYS A 248 -3.47 -7.87 -21.20
N LEU A 249 -3.82 -7.88 -19.91
CA LEU A 249 -3.19 -8.74 -18.90
C LEU A 249 -4.18 -9.63 -18.15
N VAL A 250 -5.23 -9.07 -17.53
CA VAL A 250 -6.08 -9.84 -16.60
C VAL A 250 -6.89 -10.90 -17.33
N LEU A 251 -7.61 -10.52 -18.37
CA LEU A 251 -8.44 -11.47 -19.16
C LEU A 251 -7.63 -12.61 -19.82
N PRO A 252 -6.45 -12.35 -20.39
CA PRO A 252 -5.63 -13.42 -20.96
C PRO A 252 -4.83 -14.25 -19.97
N SER A 253 -4.77 -13.88 -18.69
CA SER A 253 -4.01 -14.58 -17.63
C SER A 253 -4.95 -15.19 -16.60
N LYS A 254 -5.43 -16.41 -16.89
CA LYS A 254 -6.49 -17.09 -16.11
C LYS A 254 -6.15 -17.40 -14.66
N ASN A 255 -4.88 -17.32 -14.29
CA ASN A 255 -4.39 -17.54 -12.93
C ASN A 255 -4.42 -16.28 -12.04
N ILE A 256 -4.68 -15.07 -12.57
CA ILE A 256 -4.97 -13.90 -11.75
C ILE A 256 -6.32 -14.13 -11.04
N ARG A 257 -6.28 -14.11 -9.70
CA ARG A 257 -7.45 -14.35 -8.84
C ARG A 257 -7.94 -13.10 -8.14
N LEU A 258 -7.02 -12.18 -7.83
CA LEU A 258 -7.31 -10.94 -7.12
C LEU A 258 -6.53 -9.80 -7.77
N VAL A 259 -7.13 -8.61 -7.80
CA VAL A 259 -6.45 -7.35 -8.14
C VAL A 259 -6.64 -6.41 -6.95
N PHE A 260 -5.53 -5.93 -6.39
CA PHE A 260 -5.56 -4.85 -5.40
C PHE A 260 -5.06 -3.57 -6.04
N SER A 261 -5.82 -2.51 -5.83
CA SER A 261 -5.49 -1.16 -6.33
C SER A 261 -5.91 -0.09 -5.31
N GLY A 262 -5.32 1.09 -5.43
CA GLY A 262 -5.67 2.29 -4.70
C GLY A 262 -6.25 3.36 -5.62
N HIS A 263 -5.72 4.58 -5.52
CA HIS A 263 -5.96 5.72 -6.39
C HIS A 263 -7.36 6.38 -6.23
N ILE A 264 -8.40 5.58 -6.23
CA ILE A 264 -9.78 6.06 -6.12
C ILE A 264 -10.26 5.88 -4.67
N GLY A 265 -10.65 6.98 -4.04
CA GLY A 265 -11.27 7.01 -2.73
C GLY A 265 -12.53 7.87 -2.72
N SER A 266 -13.28 7.81 -1.65
CA SER A 266 -14.36 8.74 -1.37
C SER A 266 -13.86 9.78 -0.37
N PRO A 267 -13.60 11.03 -0.77
CA PRO A 267 -13.14 12.06 0.16
C PRO A 267 -14.20 12.45 1.19
N ASP A 268 -15.47 12.19 0.90
CA ASP A 268 -16.62 12.61 1.70
C ASP A 268 -17.21 11.48 2.55
N ASP A 269 -16.72 10.25 2.42
CA ASP A 269 -17.22 9.09 3.15
C ASP A 269 -16.08 8.18 3.62
N PHE A 270 -15.84 8.18 4.93
CA PHE A 270 -14.82 7.29 5.55
C PHE A 270 -15.13 5.79 5.39
N ASN A 271 -16.37 5.43 5.09
CA ASN A 271 -16.78 4.06 4.81
C ASN A 271 -16.75 3.76 3.30
N GLY A 272 -16.42 4.74 2.47
CA GLY A 272 -16.32 4.59 1.03
C GLY A 272 -15.22 3.59 0.67
N HIS A 273 -15.61 2.45 0.14
CA HIS A 273 -14.71 1.46 -0.45
C HIS A 273 -15.30 0.97 -1.75
N LEU A 274 -14.43 0.60 -2.65
CA LEU A 274 -14.80 0.13 -3.98
C LEU A 274 -14.38 -1.32 -4.17
N GLY A 275 -15.27 -2.11 -4.74
CA GLY A 275 -15.01 -3.50 -5.09
C GLY A 275 -16.00 -3.99 -6.15
N PHE A 276 -15.72 -5.14 -6.74
CA PHE A 276 -16.60 -5.82 -7.70
C PHE A 276 -16.40 -7.33 -7.63
#